data_f698ec1ac3befb9012e2ae9a61dfff3c
#
_entry.id   f698ec1ac3befb9012e2ae9a61dfff3c
#
_cell.length_a   1.000
_cell.length_b   1.000
_cell.length_c   1.000
_cell.angle_alpha   90.00
_cell.angle_beta   90.00
_cell.angle_gamma   90.00
#
_symmetry.space_group_name_H-M   'P 1'
#
loop_
_entity.id
_entity.type
_entity.pdbx_description
1 polymer ?
#
loop_
_entity_poly.entity_id
_entity_poly.type
_entity_poly.pdbx_seq_one_letter_code
_entity_poly.pdbx_strand_id
1 'polypeptide(L)'
;MAAGSSRSVWIMAALGALAVAGCDALSDRERGPGGAPLESFTAQQIFERAEYEMNRRRYEEGARYFGEVERLYPYSGWAKRAVIMQAFAHHKAKDYENSRSAAQRYIDFYPTDEDAAYAQYLLALSYYDQIDDVGRDQGLTFQALQSLRQVIERYPDSEYARASVLKFDLAFDHLAGKEMEVGRYYLKRDHFPAAINRFRVVVEDFQTTSHTPEALHRLVESYLSLGLVKEAQTAAAILGHNYRATEWYEDSYALLTGQGLEPKLFKGGWLAKAYRQTVKGEWL
;
A
#
# COMPACT_ATOMS: atom_id res chain seq x y z
N MET A 1 -35.49 -26.19 60.27
CA MET A 1 -36.02 -24.83 60.19
C MET A 1 -35.14 -24.02 59.26
N ALA A 2 -35.57 -23.79 58.20
CA ALA A 2 -35.59 -22.95 57.04
C ALA A 2 -34.78 -21.65 57.16
N ALA A 3 -33.81 -21.47 56.25
CA ALA A 3 -33.41 -20.19 55.69
C ALA A 3 -32.87 -20.45 54.29
N GLY A 4 -33.81 -20.56 53.37
CA GLY A 4 -33.54 -20.59 51.93
C GLY A 4 -34.06 -19.31 51.29
N SER A 5 -33.44 -18.95 50.16
CA SER A 5 -33.98 -18.05 49.12
C SER A 5 -33.96 -16.54 49.38
N SER A 6 -32.84 -15.90 49.19
CA SER A 6 -32.82 -14.48 48.72
C SER A 6 -31.79 -14.15 47.67
N ARG A 7 -31.11 -15.14 47.09
CA ARG A 7 -30.06 -14.91 46.05
C ARG A 7 -30.58 -14.93 44.60
N SER A 8 -31.79 -15.45 44.37
CA SER A 8 -32.31 -15.62 43.00
C SER A 8 -33.02 -14.40 42.43
N VAL A 9 -33.46 -13.45 43.26
CA VAL A 9 -34.22 -12.27 42.81
C VAL A 9 -33.31 -11.17 42.25
N TRP A 10 -32.06 -11.10 42.74
CA TRP A 10 -31.09 -10.07 42.29
C TRP A 10 -30.46 -10.37 40.94
N ILE A 11 -30.41 -11.63 40.50
CA ILE A 11 -29.82 -12.03 39.20
C ILE A 11 -30.78 -11.71 38.05
N MET A 12 -32.08 -11.77 38.27
CA MET A 12 -33.05 -11.37 37.21
C MET A 12 -33.19 -9.86 37.03
N ALA A 13 -32.93 -9.06 38.05
CA ALA A 13 -32.93 -7.59 37.91
C ALA A 13 -31.70 -7.06 37.16
N ALA A 14 -30.54 -7.74 37.24
CA ALA A 14 -29.34 -7.35 36.53
C ALA A 14 -29.37 -7.70 35.04
N LEU A 15 -30.08 -8.76 34.64
CA LEU A 15 -30.25 -9.13 33.22
C LEU A 15 -31.24 -8.23 32.48
N GLY A 16 -32.25 -7.65 33.20
CA GLY A 16 -33.19 -6.69 32.63
C GLY A 16 -32.59 -5.32 32.33
N ALA A 17 -31.60 -4.89 33.10
CA ALA A 17 -30.94 -3.59 32.91
C ALA A 17 -29.96 -3.56 31.73
N LEU A 18 -29.37 -4.70 31.36
CA LEU A 18 -28.46 -4.82 30.21
C LEU A 18 -29.20 -4.79 28.86
N ALA A 19 -30.45 -5.19 28.80
CA ALA A 19 -31.24 -5.19 27.57
C ALA A 19 -31.76 -3.78 27.20
N VAL A 20 -31.93 -2.88 28.17
CA VAL A 20 -32.38 -1.50 27.91
C VAL A 20 -31.24 -0.58 27.44
N ALA A 21 -30.00 -0.81 27.89
CA ALA A 21 -28.86 -0.05 27.47
C ALA A 21 -28.47 -0.31 25.99
N GLY A 22 -28.84 -1.47 25.44
CA GLY A 22 -28.63 -1.81 24.02
C GLY A 22 -29.58 -1.10 23.05
N CYS A 23 -30.77 -0.73 23.48
CA CYS A 23 -31.74 -0.03 22.63
C CYS A 23 -31.45 1.48 22.50
N ASP A 24 -30.84 2.12 23.51
CA ASP A 24 -30.49 3.53 23.43
C ASP A 24 -29.29 3.77 22.52
N ALA A 25 -28.32 2.85 22.46
CA ALA A 25 -27.15 2.97 21.58
C ALA A 25 -27.50 2.82 20.08
N LEU A 26 -28.58 2.10 19.75
CA LEU A 26 -29.10 2.00 18.38
C LEU A 26 -29.93 3.24 18.00
N SER A 27 -30.62 3.85 18.96
CA SER A 27 -31.45 5.05 18.71
C SER A 27 -30.63 6.33 18.52
N ASP A 28 -29.42 6.43 19.07
CA ASP A 28 -28.55 7.60 18.90
C ASP A 28 -27.97 7.72 17.48
N ARG A 29 -27.88 6.61 16.74
CA ARG A 29 -27.44 6.62 15.32
C ARG A 29 -28.46 7.28 14.39
N GLU A 30 -29.73 7.26 14.72
CA GLU A 30 -30.82 7.81 13.91
C GLU A 30 -31.16 9.26 14.28
N ARG A 31 -30.51 9.84 15.30
CA ARG A 31 -30.75 11.20 15.75
C ARG A 31 -29.79 12.20 15.12
N GLY A 32 -30.37 13.23 14.54
CA GLY A 32 -29.70 14.41 14.04
C GLY A 32 -29.37 15.44 15.14
N PRO A 33 -28.94 16.63 14.74
CA PRO A 33 -28.71 17.75 15.67
C PRO A 33 -29.92 18.03 16.54
N GLY A 34 -29.72 18.17 17.84
CA GLY A 34 -30.82 18.44 18.80
C GLY A 34 -31.73 17.25 19.10
N GLY A 35 -31.35 16.00 18.70
CA GLY A 35 -32.11 14.79 18.99
C GLY A 35 -33.32 14.55 18.06
N ALA A 36 -33.48 15.35 17.01
CA ALA A 36 -34.51 15.13 15.99
C ALA A 36 -34.14 13.96 15.05
N PRO A 37 -35.12 13.22 14.50
CA PRO A 37 -34.87 12.18 13.52
C PRO A 37 -34.15 12.74 12.27
N LEU A 38 -33.17 12.01 11.70
CA LEU A 38 -32.42 12.46 10.51
C LEU A 38 -33.30 12.65 9.29
N GLU A 39 -34.41 11.92 9.19
CA GLU A 39 -35.41 12.05 8.12
C GLU A 39 -36.12 13.41 8.10
N SER A 40 -36.03 14.18 9.19
CA SER A 40 -36.61 15.53 9.25
C SER A 40 -35.71 16.61 8.64
N PHE A 41 -34.46 16.26 8.27
CA PHE A 41 -33.49 17.17 7.65
C PHE A 41 -33.39 16.92 6.16
N THR A 42 -33.10 17.98 5.39
CA THR A 42 -32.81 17.84 3.95
C THR A 42 -31.43 17.23 3.71
N ALA A 43 -31.21 16.67 2.51
CA ALA A 43 -29.90 16.15 2.10
C ALA A 43 -28.76 17.17 2.32
N GLN A 44 -29.02 18.45 1.99
CA GLN A 44 -28.07 19.54 2.19
C GLN A 44 -27.74 19.73 3.68
N GLN A 45 -28.74 19.77 4.54
CA GLN A 45 -28.51 19.98 5.98
C GLN A 45 -27.71 18.86 6.63
N ILE A 46 -27.96 17.61 6.23
CA ILE A 46 -27.18 16.44 6.70
C ILE A 46 -25.74 16.53 6.17
N PHE A 47 -25.57 16.91 4.90
CA PHE A 47 -24.25 17.08 4.30
C PHE A 47 -23.45 18.20 5.00
N GLU A 48 -24.04 19.37 5.22
CA GLU A 48 -23.42 20.47 5.96
C GLU A 48 -23.05 20.07 7.40
N ARG A 49 -23.87 19.22 8.02
CA ARG A 49 -23.53 18.66 9.33
C ARG A 49 -22.32 17.74 9.26
N ALA A 50 -22.23 16.91 8.24
CA ALA A 50 -21.04 16.08 8.02
C ALA A 50 -19.78 16.92 7.87
N GLU A 51 -19.82 17.98 7.04
CA GLU A 51 -18.69 18.93 6.89
C GLU A 51 -18.32 19.61 8.21
N TYR A 52 -19.29 20.00 9.02
CA TYR A 52 -19.04 20.55 10.35
C TYR A 52 -18.26 19.58 11.24
N GLU A 53 -18.61 18.29 11.26
CA GLU A 53 -17.88 17.27 12.03
C GLU A 53 -16.47 17.03 11.46
N MET A 54 -16.32 17.03 10.12
CA MET A 54 -15.00 16.94 9.46
C MET A 54 -14.07 18.07 9.87
N ASN A 55 -14.58 19.32 9.92
CA ASN A 55 -13.81 20.48 10.33
C ASN A 55 -13.35 20.41 11.79
N ARG A 56 -14.09 19.69 12.63
CA ARG A 56 -13.73 19.40 14.02
C ARG A 56 -12.86 18.16 14.19
N ARG A 57 -12.40 17.56 13.08
CA ARG A 57 -11.63 16.30 13.03
C ARG A 57 -12.36 15.11 13.62
N ARG A 58 -13.69 15.14 13.69
CA ARG A 58 -14.55 14.02 14.06
C ARG A 58 -14.89 13.21 12.82
N TYR A 59 -13.89 12.59 12.27
CA TYR A 59 -13.95 11.97 10.94
C TYR A 59 -14.96 10.82 10.87
N GLU A 60 -15.05 9.99 11.92
CA GLU A 60 -16.02 8.90 12.00
C GLU A 60 -17.47 9.42 11.98
N GLU A 61 -17.76 10.49 12.74
CA GLU A 61 -19.06 11.13 12.73
C GLU A 61 -19.36 11.78 11.38
N GLY A 62 -18.37 12.44 10.76
CA GLY A 62 -18.50 12.98 9.41
C GLY A 62 -18.84 11.89 8.40
N ALA A 63 -18.13 10.77 8.42
CA ALA A 63 -18.38 9.62 7.55
C ALA A 63 -19.79 9.05 7.75
N ARG A 64 -20.24 8.97 8.99
CA ARG A 64 -21.60 8.53 9.32
C ARG A 64 -22.66 9.43 8.69
N TYR A 65 -22.56 10.75 8.87
CA TYR A 65 -23.52 11.70 8.28
C TYR A 65 -23.49 11.69 6.75
N PHE A 66 -22.32 11.58 6.12
CA PHE A 66 -22.24 11.40 4.66
C PHE A 66 -22.94 10.11 4.20
N GLY A 67 -22.78 9.00 4.92
CA GLY A 67 -23.50 7.76 4.64
C GLY A 67 -25.02 7.90 4.78
N GLU A 68 -25.49 8.70 5.73
CA GLU A 68 -26.93 8.97 5.89
C GLU A 68 -27.51 9.81 4.73
N VAL A 69 -26.73 10.71 4.12
CA VAL A 69 -27.15 11.40 2.89
C VAL A 69 -27.38 10.41 1.75
N GLU A 70 -26.44 9.47 1.56
CA GLU A 70 -26.60 8.42 0.55
C GLU A 70 -27.82 7.53 0.82
N ARG A 71 -28.02 7.13 2.07
CA ARG A 71 -29.12 6.23 2.47
C ARG A 71 -30.49 6.88 2.31
N LEU A 72 -30.65 8.12 2.78
CA LEU A 72 -31.96 8.80 2.80
C LEU A 72 -32.30 9.46 1.47
N TYR A 73 -31.31 9.92 0.73
CA TYR A 73 -31.49 10.75 -0.47
C TYR A 73 -30.62 10.24 -1.65
N PRO A 74 -30.70 8.95 -2.03
CA PRO A 74 -29.76 8.33 -3.00
C PRO A 74 -29.76 8.98 -4.39
N TYR A 75 -30.85 9.61 -4.77
CA TYR A 75 -31.00 10.27 -6.08
C TYR A 75 -30.73 11.78 -6.06
N SER A 76 -30.33 12.33 -4.93
CA SER A 76 -30.01 13.76 -4.81
C SER A 76 -28.62 14.06 -5.38
N GLY A 77 -28.41 15.29 -5.86
CA GLY A 77 -27.08 15.74 -6.24
C GLY A 77 -26.07 15.74 -5.08
N TRP A 78 -26.57 15.71 -3.84
CA TRP A 78 -25.76 15.61 -2.63
C TRP A 78 -25.25 14.19 -2.37
N ALA A 79 -25.99 13.15 -2.79
CA ALA A 79 -25.61 11.76 -2.58
C ALA A 79 -24.26 11.43 -3.25
N LYS A 80 -24.07 11.83 -4.51
CA LYS A 80 -22.81 11.64 -5.23
C LYS A 80 -21.63 12.23 -4.45
N ARG A 81 -21.75 13.50 -4.03
CA ARG A 81 -20.71 14.18 -3.24
C ARG A 81 -20.52 13.52 -1.86
N ALA A 82 -21.59 13.04 -1.26
CA ALA A 82 -21.54 12.38 0.03
C ALA A 82 -20.75 11.07 -0.01
N VAL A 83 -20.91 10.25 -1.06
CA VAL A 83 -20.15 8.99 -1.20
C VAL A 83 -18.64 9.24 -1.27
N ILE A 84 -18.19 10.22 -2.06
CA ILE A 84 -16.76 10.53 -2.16
C ILE A 84 -16.21 11.13 -0.85
N MET A 85 -17.00 12.00 -0.22
CA MET A 85 -16.63 12.59 1.06
C MET A 85 -16.65 11.57 2.21
N GLN A 86 -17.51 10.55 2.14
CA GLN A 86 -17.51 9.42 3.06
C GLN A 86 -16.22 8.62 2.94
N ALA A 87 -15.77 8.30 1.71
CA ALA A 87 -14.50 7.62 1.48
C ALA A 87 -13.32 8.42 2.08
N PHE A 88 -13.31 9.73 1.84
CA PHE A 88 -12.30 10.62 2.40
C PHE A 88 -12.34 10.66 3.94
N ALA A 89 -13.54 10.75 4.53
CA ALA A 89 -13.71 10.80 5.99
C ALA A 89 -13.22 9.53 6.67
N HIS A 90 -13.58 8.35 6.14
CA HIS A 90 -13.06 7.06 6.61
C HIS A 90 -11.54 6.98 6.48
N HIS A 91 -10.97 7.46 5.35
CA HIS A 91 -9.53 7.50 5.18
C HIS A 91 -8.84 8.36 6.27
N LYS A 92 -9.39 9.55 6.56
CA LYS A 92 -8.91 10.43 7.64
C LYS A 92 -9.05 9.81 9.04
N ALA A 93 -10.07 9.00 9.25
CA ALA A 93 -10.26 8.20 10.46
C ALA A 93 -9.32 6.99 10.55
N LYS A 94 -8.53 6.72 9.50
CA LYS A 94 -7.72 5.48 9.32
C LYS A 94 -8.57 4.20 9.26
N ASP A 95 -9.85 4.33 8.99
CA ASP A 95 -10.75 3.24 8.70
C ASP A 95 -10.64 2.91 7.20
N TYR A 96 -9.53 2.28 6.85
CA TYR A 96 -9.14 2.05 5.46
C TYR A 96 -10.06 1.07 4.73
N GLU A 97 -10.69 0.13 5.44
CA GLU A 97 -11.62 -0.82 4.86
C GLU A 97 -12.89 -0.13 4.37
N ASN A 98 -13.53 0.67 5.22
CA ASN A 98 -14.72 1.44 4.86
C ASN A 98 -14.40 2.53 3.84
N SER A 99 -13.20 3.13 3.89
CA SER A 99 -12.73 4.06 2.86
C SER A 99 -12.69 3.40 1.48
N ARG A 100 -12.08 2.20 1.36
CA ARG A 100 -12.04 1.43 0.11
C ARG A 100 -13.44 1.07 -0.40
N SER A 101 -14.30 0.63 0.52
CA SER A 101 -15.68 0.27 0.17
C SER A 101 -16.46 1.46 -0.40
N ALA A 102 -16.37 2.63 0.23
CA ALA A 102 -17.03 3.84 -0.25
C ALA A 102 -16.42 4.34 -1.58
N ALA A 103 -15.08 4.34 -1.70
CA ALA A 103 -14.40 4.71 -2.93
C ALA A 103 -14.77 3.77 -4.10
N GLN A 104 -14.83 2.46 -3.87
CA GLN A 104 -15.23 1.49 -4.88
C GLN A 104 -16.67 1.72 -5.33
N ARG A 105 -17.60 1.94 -4.40
CA ARG A 105 -18.99 2.29 -4.75
C ARG A 105 -19.07 3.52 -5.64
N TYR A 106 -18.26 4.56 -5.33
CA TYR A 106 -18.21 5.76 -6.17
C TYR A 106 -17.76 5.44 -7.61
N ILE A 107 -16.69 4.66 -7.75
CA ILE A 107 -16.16 4.26 -9.06
C ILE A 107 -17.18 3.42 -9.85
N ASP A 108 -17.90 2.53 -9.16
CA ASP A 108 -18.88 1.65 -9.80
C ASP A 108 -20.11 2.41 -10.29
N PHE A 109 -20.58 3.40 -9.52
CA PHE A 109 -21.76 4.18 -9.88
C PHE A 109 -21.46 5.37 -10.81
N TYR A 110 -20.26 5.95 -10.71
CA TYR A 110 -19.87 7.18 -11.42
C TYR A 110 -18.51 7.05 -12.12
N PRO A 111 -18.30 6.03 -13.00
CA PRO A 111 -16.98 5.70 -13.58
C PRO A 111 -16.39 6.77 -14.49
N THR A 112 -17.23 7.65 -15.06
CA THR A 112 -16.83 8.74 -15.97
C THR A 112 -16.89 10.13 -15.34
N ASP A 113 -17.16 10.19 -14.04
CA ASP A 113 -17.23 11.46 -13.31
C ASP A 113 -15.82 12.06 -13.10
N GLU A 114 -15.76 13.39 -12.98
CA GLU A 114 -14.51 14.11 -12.76
C GLU A 114 -13.79 13.69 -11.48
N ASP A 115 -14.55 13.30 -10.43
CA ASP A 115 -14.01 12.83 -9.15
C ASP A 115 -13.67 11.32 -9.15
N ALA A 116 -13.92 10.58 -10.25
CA ALA A 116 -13.61 9.15 -10.32
C ALA A 116 -12.10 8.86 -10.16
N ALA A 117 -11.26 9.75 -10.69
CA ALA A 117 -9.81 9.68 -10.50
C ALA A 117 -9.42 9.83 -9.04
N TYR A 118 -10.08 10.74 -8.31
CA TYR A 118 -9.86 10.93 -6.88
C TYR A 118 -10.34 9.73 -6.06
N ALA A 119 -11.50 9.16 -6.38
CA ALA A 119 -12.00 7.96 -5.73
C ALA A 119 -11.03 6.78 -5.90
N GLN A 120 -10.51 6.55 -7.12
CA GLN A 120 -9.52 5.52 -7.39
C GLN A 120 -8.22 5.77 -6.61
N TYR A 121 -7.82 7.03 -6.47
CA TYR A 121 -6.66 7.41 -5.69
C TYR A 121 -6.85 7.18 -4.19
N LEU A 122 -8.02 7.50 -3.62
CA LEU A 122 -8.34 7.21 -2.21
C LEU A 122 -8.32 5.71 -1.92
N LEU A 123 -8.84 4.89 -2.85
CA LEU A 123 -8.75 3.44 -2.76
C LEU A 123 -7.29 2.98 -2.70
N ALA A 124 -6.44 3.50 -3.60
CA ALA A 124 -5.02 3.18 -3.63
C ALA A 124 -4.29 3.64 -2.35
N LEU A 125 -4.56 4.86 -1.88
CA LEU A 125 -4.01 5.40 -0.63
C LEU A 125 -4.38 4.54 0.57
N SER A 126 -5.60 3.99 0.59
CA SER A 126 -6.05 3.14 1.70
C SER A 126 -5.26 1.84 1.82
N TYR A 127 -4.62 1.36 0.75
CA TYR A 127 -3.63 0.29 0.83
C TYR A 127 -2.23 0.83 1.15
N TYR A 128 -1.83 1.92 0.48
CA TYR A 128 -0.49 2.50 0.58
C TYR A 128 -0.17 2.95 2.01
N ASP A 129 -1.09 3.64 2.67
CA ASP A 129 -0.89 4.16 4.03
C ASP A 129 -0.87 3.07 5.12
N GLN A 130 -1.12 1.82 4.74
CA GLN A 130 -0.99 0.63 5.59
C GLN A 130 0.30 -0.16 5.33
N ILE A 131 1.16 0.29 4.40
CA ILE A 131 2.46 -0.36 4.18
C ILE A 131 3.28 -0.21 5.45
N ASP A 132 3.72 -1.35 5.99
CA ASP A 132 4.52 -1.45 7.20
C ASP A 132 6.00 -1.67 6.84
N ASP A 133 6.82 -2.00 7.84
CA ASP A 133 8.25 -2.25 7.70
C ASP A 133 8.56 -3.31 6.63
N VAL A 134 9.69 -3.14 5.93
CA VAL A 134 10.22 -4.06 4.91
C VAL A 134 10.28 -5.51 5.41
N GLY A 135 10.55 -5.72 6.71
CA GLY A 135 10.62 -7.03 7.33
C GLY A 135 9.30 -7.80 7.41
N ARG A 136 8.14 -7.11 7.26
CA ARG A 136 6.80 -7.68 7.43
C ARG A 136 6.20 -8.25 6.15
N ASP A 137 4.91 -8.64 6.23
CA ASP A 137 4.14 -9.12 5.08
C ASP A 137 3.94 -8.01 4.04
N GLN A 138 4.14 -8.36 2.76
CA GLN A 138 4.08 -7.41 1.66
C GLN A 138 2.74 -7.43 0.90
N GLY A 139 1.73 -8.12 1.44
CA GLY A 139 0.41 -8.23 0.80
C GLY A 139 -0.22 -6.86 0.50
N LEU A 140 -0.18 -5.94 1.47
CA LEU A 140 -0.69 -4.57 1.29
C LEU A 140 0.13 -3.76 0.28
N THR A 141 1.45 -3.98 0.21
CA THR A 141 2.32 -3.32 -0.78
C THR A 141 1.95 -3.73 -2.20
N PHE A 142 1.66 -5.01 -2.44
CA PHE A 142 1.17 -5.49 -3.74
C PHE A 142 -0.20 -4.90 -4.10
N GLN A 143 -1.12 -4.83 -3.14
CA GLN A 143 -2.44 -4.21 -3.34
C GLN A 143 -2.31 -2.72 -3.66
N ALA A 144 -1.43 -2.01 -2.95
CA ALA A 144 -1.14 -0.60 -3.21
C ALA A 144 -0.60 -0.38 -4.61
N LEU A 145 0.41 -1.16 -5.03
CA LEU A 145 0.99 -1.08 -6.38
C LEU A 145 -0.04 -1.34 -7.47
N GLN A 146 -0.88 -2.37 -7.31
CA GLN A 146 -1.94 -2.67 -8.27
C GLN A 146 -2.94 -1.52 -8.37
N SER A 147 -3.37 -0.96 -7.23
CA SER A 147 -4.36 0.12 -7.21
C SER A 147 -3.78 1.45 -7.72
N LEU A 148 -2.51 1.78 -7.38
CA LEU A 148 -1.82 2.95 -7.90
C LEU A 148 -1.63 2.87 -9.42
N ARG A 149 -1.28 1.69 -9.94
CA ARG A 149 -1.20 1.45 -11.39
C ARG A 149 -2.53 1.72 -12.08
N GLN A 150 -3.65 1.29 -11.50
CA GLN A 150 -4.98 1.58 -12.04
C GLN A 150 -5.27 3.09 -12.12
N VAL A 151 -4.81 3.90 -11.14
CA VAL A 151 -4.93 5.37 -11.23
C VAL A 151 -4.16 5.90 -12.43
N ILE A 152 -2.90 5.47 -12.59
CA ILE A 152 -1.99 5.93 -13.65
C ILE A 152 -2.53 5.56 -15.05
N GLU A 153 -3.01 4.33 -15.21
CA GLU A 153 -3.47 3.81 -16.51
C GLU A 153 -4.86 4.33 -16.92
N ARG A 154 -5.79 4.46 -15.95
CA ARG A 154 -7.17 4.87 -16.25
C ARG A 154 -7.36 6.38 -16.31
N TYR A 155 -6.55 7.15 -15.59
CA TYR A 155 -6.68 8.59 -15.45
C TYR A 155 -5.35 9.33 -15.67
N PRO A 156 -4.64 9.09 -16.79
CA PRO A 156 -3.24 9.52 -16.98
C PRO A 156 -3.04 11.04 -16.90
N ASP A 157 -4.04 11.83 -17.28
CA ASP A 157 -3.97 13.28 -17.30
C ASP A 157 -4.30 13.94 -15.93
N SER A 158 -4.74 13.14 -14.95
CA SER A 158 -5.13 13.65 -13.63
C SER A 158 -3.91 14.01 -12.77
N GLU A 159 -4.09 14.95 -11.85
CA GLU A 159 -3.09 15.22 -10.81
C GLU A 159 -2.83 13.99 -9.92
N TYR A 160 -3.85 13.15 -9.73
CA TYR A 160 -3.78 11.92 -8.95
C TYR A 160 -2.89 10.85 -9.62
N ALA A 161 -2.85 10.79 -10.96
CA ALA A 161 -1.92 9.92 -11.67
C ALA A 161 -0.47 10.34 -11.39
N ARG A 162 -0.16 11.64 -11.48
CA ARG A 162 1.19 12.15 -11.16
C ARG A 162 1.59 11.84 -9.70
N ALA A 163 0.68 12.04 -8.75
CA ALA A 163 0.91 11.69 -7.36
C ALA A 163 1.08 10.18 -7.14
N SER A 164 0.36 9.37 -7.93
CA SER A 164 0.45 7.91 -7.88
C SER A 164 1.76 7.36 -8.41
N VAL A 165 2.39 7.98 -9.41
CA VAL A 165 3.71 7.57 -9.91
C VAL A 165 4.75 7.59 -8.78
N LEU A 166 4.83 8.68 -8.03
CA LEU A 166 5.79 8.80 -6.92
C LEU A 166 5.55 7.74 -5.84
N LYS A 167 4.29 7.48 -5.50
CA LYS A 167 3.94 6.46 -4.50
C LYS A 167 4.18 5.03 -5.02
N PHE A 168 3.95 4.82 -6.31
CA PHE A 168 4.24 3.55 -6.97
C PHE A 168 5.75 3.26 -6.91
N ASP A 169 6.59 4.22 -7.26
CA ASP A 169 8.05 4.07 -7.21
C ASP A 169 8.54 3.77 -5.78
N LEU A 170 8.00 4.46 -4.77
CA LEU A 170 8.34 4.21 -3.37
C LEU A 170 7.89 2.81 -2.90
N ALA A 171 6.68 2.38 -3.24
CA ALA A 171 6.20 1.05 -2.88
C ALA A 171 6.97 -0.06 -3.63
N PHE A 172 7.39 0.22 -4.86
CA PHE A 172 8.19 -0.68 -5.67
C PHE A 172 9.61 -0.83 -5.11
N ASP A 173 10.23 0.28 -4.70
CA ASP A 173 11.52 0.29 -4.00
C ASP A 173 11.45 -0.47 -2.66
N HIS A 174 10.32 -0.36 -1.95
CA HIS A 174 10.07 -1.10 -0.72
C HIS A 174 10.06 -2.63 -0.93
N LEU A 175 9.47 -3.13 -2.03
CA LEU A 175 9.52 -4.56 -2.38
C LEU A 175 10.95 -5.01 -2.71
N ALA A 176 11.71 -4.21 -3.46
CA ALA A 176 13.11 -4.49 -3.73
C ALA A 176 13.93 -4.56 -2.43
N GLY A 177 13.67 -3.64 -1.50
CA GLY A 177 14.26 -3.62 -0.17
C GLY A 177 14.05 -4.91 0.61
N LYS A 178 12.85 -5.53 0.50
CA LYS A 178 12.56 -6.84 1.11
C LYS A 178 13.46 -7.94 0.56
N GLU A 179 13.59 -8.03 -0.76
CA GLU A 179 14.46 -9.02 -1.39
C GLU A 179 15.93 -8.79 -0.99
N MET A 180 16.37 -7.53 -0.91
CA MET A 180 17.70 -7.17 -0.44
C MET A 180 17.95 -7.58 1.02
N GLU A 181 16.99 -7.36 1.91
CA GLU A 181 17.11 -7.76 3.32
C GLU A 181 17.28 -9.27 3.45
N VAL A 182 16.44 -10.05 2.76
CA VAL A 182 16.53 -11.51 2.76
C VAL A 182 17.84 -11.98 2.11
N GLY A 183 18.27 -11.34 1.01
CA GLY A 183 19.53 -11.62 0.34
C GLY A 183 20.74 -11.41 1.26
N ARG A 184 20.80 -10.25 1.95
CA ARG A 184 21.84 -9.94 2.95
C ARG A 184 21.84 -10.91 4.13
N TYR A 185 20.67 -11.37 4.57
CA TYR A 185 20.54 -12.38 5.61
C TYR A 185 21.21 -13.70 5.22
N TYR A 186 20.97 -14.18 3.99
CA TYR A 186 21.61 -15.41 3.48
C TYR A 186 23.10 -15.22 3.23
N LEU A 187 23.51 -14.08 2.68
CA LEU A 187 24.92 -13.75 2.42
C LEU A 187 25.77 -13.79 3.68
N LYS A 188 25.27 -13.17 4.78
CA LYS A 188 25.94 -13.17 6.09
C LYS A 188 26.12 -14.57 6.72
N ARG A 189 25.43 -15.57 6.18
CA ARG A 189 25.49 -16.98 6.63
C ARG A 189 26.16 -17.91 5.62
N ASP A 190 26.83 -17.32 4.62
CA ASP A 190 27.52 -18.05 3.55
C ASP A 190 26.58 -18.96 2.72
N HIS A 191 25.27 -18.69 2.76
CA HIS A 191 24.29 -19.37 1.91
C HIS A 191 24.21 -18.68 0.53
N PHE A 192 25.35 -18.66 -0.19
CA PHE A 192 25.51 -17.92 -1.44
C PHE A 192 24.45 -18.25 -2.51
N PRO A 193 24.07 -19.51 -2.79
CA PRO A 193 23.03 -19.79 -3.78
C PRO A 193 21.66 -19.17 -3.43
N ALA A 194 21.30 -19.15 -2.13
CA ALA A 194 20.07 -18.53 -1.67
C ALA A 194 20.13 -17.00 -1.77
N ALA A 195 21.27 -16.40 -1.41
CA ALA A 195 21.52 -14.97 -1.56
C ALA A 195 21.44 -14.53 -3.03
N ILE A 196 22.10 -15.28 -3.93
CA ILE A 196 22.08 -15.01 -5.38
C ILE A 196 20.65 -15.00 -5.91
N ASN A 197 19.80 -15.95 -5.51
CA ASN A 197 18.40 -15.98 -5.97
C ASN A 197 17.63 -14.71 -5.54
N ARG A 198 17.88 -14.18 -4.36
CA ARG A 198 17.23 -12.94 -3.88
C ARG A 198 17.74 -11.70 -4.61
N PHE A 199 19.05 -11.55 -4.73
CA PHE A 199 19.64 -10.42 -5.47
C PHE A 199 19.30 -10.46 -6.97
N ARG A 200 19.14 -11.68 -7.52
CA ARG A 200 18.67 -11.86 -8.89
C ARG A 200 17.29 -11.28 -9.11
N VAL A 201 16.33 -11.52 -8.20
CA VAL A 201 14.99 -10.93 -8.28
C VAL A 201 15.07 -9.40 -8.35
N VAL A 202 15.95 -8.78 -7.54
CA VAL A 202 16.14 -7.31 -7.61
C VAL A 202 16.65 -6.86 -8.98
N VAL A 203 17.60 -7.57 -9.55
CA VAL A 203 18.19 -7.22 -10.86
C VAL A 203 17.25 -7.54 -12.02
N GLU A 204 16.37 -8.56 -11.92
CA GLU A 204 15.43 -8.93 -12.99
C GLU A 204 14.11 -8.14 -12.92
N ASP A 205 13.56 -7.93 -11.72
CA ASP A 205 12.20 -7.41 -11.55
C ASP A 205 12.14 -5.98 -11.02
N PHE A 206 13.22 -5.49 -10.34
CA PHE A 206 13.25 -4.20 -9.65
C PHE A 206 14.39 -3.27 -10.14
N GLN A 207 14.68 -3.29 -11.42
CA GLN A 207 15.87 -2.66 -12.01
C GLN A 207 15.94 -1.14 -11.86
N THR A 208 14.79 -0.48 -11.73
CA THR A 208 14.68 0.98 -11.61
C THR A 208 14.81 1.47 -10.18
N THR A 209 14.97 0.54 -9.22
CA THR A 209 15.06 0.89 -7.80
C THR A 209 16.46 1.28 -7.38
N SER A 210 16.56 1.99 -6.27
CA SER A 210 17.82 2.38 -5.63
C SER A 210 18.66 1.18 -5.17
N HIS A 211 18.06 0.01 -5.06
CA HIS A 211 18.69 -1.22 -4.59
C HIS A 211 19.51 -1.97 -5.64
N THR A 212 19.28 -1.71 -6.92
CA THR A 212 19.92 -2.46 -8.03
C THR A 212 21.46 -2.39 -8.02
N PRO A 213 22.11 -1.25 -7.74
CA PRO A 213 23.59 -1.22 -7.66
C PRO A 213 24.14 -2.12 -6.55
N GLU A 214 23.54 -2.09 -5.35
CA GLU A 214 23.94 -2.98 -4.26
C GLU A 214 23.71 -4.44 -4.62
N ALA A 215 22.55 -4.78 -5.20
CA ALA A 215 22.25 -6.15 -5.61
C ALA A 215 23.29 -6.73 -6.57
N LEU A 216 23.74 -5.94 -7.56
CA LEU A 216 24.80 -6.32 -8.49
C LEU A 216 26.15 -6.53 -7.76
N HIS A 217 26.50 -5.66 -6.83
CA HIS A 217 27.70 -5.82 -6.00
C HIS A 217 27.63 -7.12 -5.17
N ARG A 218 26.51 -7.37 -4.48
CA ARG A 218 26.32 -8.59 -3.68
C ARG A 218 26.32 -9.86 -4.52
N LEU A 219 25.91 -9.78 -5.78
CA LEU A 219 26.10 -10.87 -6.75
C LEU A 219 27.58 -11.10 -7.07
N VAL A 220 28.39 -10.04 -7.23
CA VAL A 220 29.85 -10.20 -7.42
C VAL A 220 30.46 -10.92 -6.25
N GLU A 221 30.21 -10.51 -5.00
CA GLU A 221 30.70 -11.17 -3.79
C GLU A 221 30.29 -12.65 -3.74
N SER A 222 29.00 -12.92 -3.96
CA SER A 222 28.45 -14.27 -3.89
C SER A 222 29.00 -15.20 -4.96
N TYR A 223 29.17 -14.71 -6.21
CA TYR A 223 29.73 -15.49 -7.30
C TYR A 223 31.23 -15.75 -7.11
N LEU A 224 32.00 -14.79 -6.64
CA LEU A 224 33.42 -14.99 -6.32
C LEU A 224 33.60 -16.03 -5.22
N SER A 225 32.76 -16.01 -4.18
CA SER A 225 32.78 -16.99 -3.09
C SER A 225 32.49 -18.42 -3.57
N LEU A 226 31.70 -18.58 -4.65
CA LEU A 226 31.41 -19.87 -5.28
C LEU A 226 32.41 -20.25 -6.40
N GLY A 227 33.40 -19.40 -6.71
CA GLY A 227 34.32 -19.62 -7.83
C GLY A 227 33.69 -19.41 -9.21
N LEU A 228 32.52 -18.81 -9.29
CA LEU A 228 31.80 -18.50 -10.53
C LEU A 228 32.32 -17.18 -11.14
N VAL A 229 33.57 -17.19 -11.58
CA VAL A 229 34.32 -16.00 -12.00
C VAL A 229 33.65 -15.26 -13.16
N LYS A 230 33.12 -15.97 -14.16
CA LYS A 230 32.49 -15.34 -15.34
C LYS A 230 31.23 -14.57 -14.98
N GLU A 231 30.45 -15.11 -14.07
CA GLU A 231 29.24 -14.49 -13.54
C GLU A 231 29.57 -13.25 -12.72
N ALA A 232 30.58 -13.32 -11.86
CA ALA A 232 31.09 -12.18 -11.08
C ALA A 232 31.58 -11.04 -12.00
N GLN A 233 32.42 -11.36 -12.98
CA GLN A 233 32.92 -10.37 -13.96
C GLN A 233 31.77 -9.74 -14.76
N THR A 234 30.73 -10.53 -15.11
CA THR A 234 29.55 -10.05 -15.83
C THR A 234 28.72 -9.08 -14.97
N ALA A 235 28.46 -9.43 -13.70
CA ALA A 235 27.76 -8.58 -12.77
C ALA A 235 28.48 -7.22 -12.57
N ALA A 236 29.77 -7.27 -12.36
CA ALA A 236 30.61 -6.07 -12.22
C ALA A 236 30.66 -5.23 -13.52
N ALA A 237 30.66 -5.85 -14.70
CA ALA A 237 30.61 -5.13 -15.96
C ALA A 237 29.28 -4.39 -16.16
N ILE A 238 28.15 -5.00 -15.76
CA ILE A 238 26.83 -4.37 -15.77
C ILE A 238 26.78 -3.19 -14.79
N LEU A 239 27.30 -3.40 -13.57
CA LEU A 239 27.40 -2.39 -12.53
C LEU A 239 28.25 -1.18 -13.02
N GLY A 240 29.42 -1.45 -13.62
CA GLY A 240 30.28 -0.40 -14.15
C GLY A 240 29.72 0.33 -15.36
N HIS A 241 28.84 -0.30 -16.14
CA HIS A 241 28.19 0.36 -17.27
C HIS A 241 27.09 1.34 -16.81
N ASN A 242 26.26 0.92 -15.86
CA ASN A 242 25.06 1.67 -15.47
C ASN A 242 25.26 2.55 -14.22
N TYR A 243 26.16 2.15 -13.31
CA TYR A 243 26.27 2.71 -11.96
C TYR A 243 27.72 3.00 -11.57
N ARG A 244 28.55 3.44 -12.55
CA ARG A 244 30.00 3.63 -12.39
C ARG A 244 30.39 4.60 -11.27
N ALA A 245 29.52 5.56 -10.95
CA ALA A 245 29.78 6.60 -9.93
C ALA A 245 29.37 6.16 -8.51
N THR A 246 29.01 4.88 -8.30
CA THR A 246 28.60 4.37 -7.00
C THR A 246 29.77 3.67 -6.28
N GLU A 247 29.77 3.73 -4.94
CA GLU A 247 30.66 2.96 -4.08
C GLU A 247 30.62 1.45 -4.38
N TRP A 248 29.43 0.93 -4.73
CA TRP A 248 29.25 -0.46 -5.09
C TRP A 248 30.08 -0.90 -6.29
N TYR A 249 30.28 -0.01 -7.26
CA TYR A 249 31.18 -0.32 -8.39
C TYR A 249 32.64 -0.30 -7.96
N GLU A 250 33.06 0.68 -7.18
CA GLU A 250 34.43 0.79 -6.67
C GLU A 250 34.81 -0.46 -5.88
N ASP A 251 33.94 -0.91 -4.97
CA ASP A 251 34.14 -2.11 -4.17
C ASP A 251 34.18 -3.38 -5.04
N SER A 252 33.27 -3.51 -6.01
CA SER A 252 33.25 -4.65 -6.94
C SER A 252 34.51 -4.71 -7.81
N TYR A 253 34.97 -3.56 -8.25
CA TYR A 253 36.21 -3.44 -9.04
C TYR A 253 37.42 -3.84 -8.20
N ALA A 254 37.51 -3.38 -6.96
CA ALA A 254 38.59 -3.73 -6.03
C ALA A 254 38.61 -5.24 -5.73
N LEU A 255 37.45 -5.86 -5.50
CA LEU A 255 37.34 -7.31 -5.27
C LEU A 255 37.85 -8.14 -6.47
N LEU A 256 37.55 -7.75 -7.69
CA LEU A 256 37.97 -8.46 -8.90
C LEU A 256 39.47 -8.25 -9.12
N THR A 257 39.96 -6.99 -9.11
CA THR A 257 41.36 -6.66 -9.37
C THR A 257 42.29 -7.25 -8.31
N GLY A 258 41.87 -7.33 -7.07
CA GLY A 258 42.60 -8.01 -5.99
C GLY A 258 42.83 -9.52 -6.26
N GLN A 259 42.07 -10.11 -7.17
CA GLN A 259 42.22 -11.50 -7.64
C GLN A 259 42.82 -11.60 -9.05
N GLY A 260 43.32 -10.48 -9.62
CA GLY A 260 43.85 -10.43 -10.98
C GLY A 260 42.79 -10.52 -12.10
N LEU A 261 41.53 -10.21 -11.77
CA LEU A 261 40.40 -10.23 -12.67
C LEU A 261 39.96 -8.81 -13.04
N GLU A 262 39.24 -8.67 -14.15
CA GLU A 262 38.67 -7.38 -14.59
C GLU A 262 37.17 -7.57 -14.91
N PRO A 263 36.34 -6.52 -14.76
CA PRO A 263 34.96 -6.52 -15.22
C PRO A 263 34.88 -6.85 -16.72
N LYS A 264 34.11 -7.90 -17.08
CA LYS A 264 33.99 -8.36 -18.47
C LYS A 264 32.58 -8.94 -18.70
N LEU A 265 31.94 -8.46 -19.76
CA LEU A 265 30.62 -8.97 -20.15
C LEU A 265 30.78 -10.24 -20.98
N PHE A 266 30.26 -11.35 -20.46
CA PHE A 266 30.20 -12.63 -21.19
C PHE A 266 28.83 -12.78 -21.84
N LYS A 267 28.83 -13.28 -23.09
CA LYS A 267 27.59 -13.61 -23.81
C LYS A 267 27.00 -14.91 -23.23
N GLY A 268 25.76 -14.86 -22.83
CA GLY A 268 25.06 -16.01 -22.23
C GLY A 268 24.78 -15.80 -20.73
N GLY A 269 23.92 -16.67 -20.19
CA GLY A 269 23.45 -16.55 -18.82
C GLY A 269 22.36 -15.51 -18.65
N TRP A 270 21.70 -15.57 -17.48
CA TRP A 270 20.59 -14.70 -17.14
C TRP A 270 20.99 -13.22 -17.00
N LEU A 271 22.17 -12.92 -16.44
CA LEU A 271 22.68 -11.56 -16.29
C LEU A 271 22.87 -10.87 -17.64
N ALA A 272 23.44 -11.55 -18.64
CA ALA A 272 23.58 -10.98 -19.97
C ALA A 272 22.23 -10.77 -20.67
N LYS A 273 21.22 -11.60 -20.35
CA LYS A 273 19.84 -11.44 -20.82
C LYS A 273 19.21 -10.22 -20.14
N ALA A 274 19.27 -10.11 -18.81
CA ALA A 274 18.77 -8.98 -18.07
C ALA A 274 19.39 -7.66 -18.58
N TYR A 275 20.71 -7.62 -18.80
CA TYR A 275 21.39 -6.46 -19.36
C TYR A 275 20.85 -6.05 -20.74
N ARG A 276 20.62 -7.00 -21.65
CA ARG A 276 20.07 -6.69 -22.98
C ARG A 276 18.65 -6.12 -22.90
N GLN A 277 17.83 -6.70 -22.07
CA GLN A 277 16.44 -6.26 -21.90
C GLN A 277 16.36 -4.85 -21.32
N THR A 278 17.14 -4.56 -20.29
CA THR A 278 17.04 -3.31 -19.53
C THR A 278 17.81 -2.15 -20.12
N VAL A 279 19.03 -2.41 -20.61
CA VAL A 279 19.93 -1.34 -21.08
C VAL A 279 19.78 -1.11 -22.58
N LYS A 280 19.58 -2.16 -23.37
CA LYS A 280 19.46 -2.06 -24.82
C LYS A 280 18.04 -2.05 -25.35
N GLY A 281 17.04 -2.30 -24.49
CA GLY A 281 15.65 -2.38 -24.90
C GLY A 281 15.36 -3.56 -25.85
N GLU A 282 16.23 -4.55 -25.90
CA GLU A 282 16.07 -5.75 -26.72
C GLU A 282 15.14 -6.74 -26.01
N TRP A 283 13.83 -6.52 -26.12
CA TRP A 283 12.82 -7.48 -25.68
C TRP A 283 12.71 -8.61 -26.68
N LEU A 284 12.76 -9.85 -26.19
CA LEU A 284 12.61 -11.05 -27.01
C LEU A 284 11.19 -11.19 -27.55
#